data_04d13c3e10abaf2082341ff0d9fd8602
#
_entry.id   04d13c3e10abaf2082341ff0d9fd8602
#
_cell.length_a   1.000
_cell.length_b   1.000
_cell.length_c   1.000
_cell.angle_alpha   90.00
_cell.angle_beta   90.00
_cell.angle_gamma   90.00
#
_symmetry.space_group_name_H-M   'P 1'
#
loop_
_entity.id
_entity.type
_entity.pdbx_description
1 polymer ?
#
loop_
_entity_poly.entity_id
_entity_poly.type
_entity_poly.pdbx_seq_one_letter_code
_entity_poly.pdbx_strand_id
1 'polypeptide(L)'
;MPRTARILPEEGIFHVLTRGNNRKEVFHEASDFETYLHILVRIQRRHSFKLYHYCLMTNHVHLLLETTLGHSLSQIMKKLNLTYALYYKKKYGHVGHFWQDRFKSFLVEKDIYLLACAAYIELNPVKAGMTEDPAQYPYSSFSFYASQRPSALLSLNPLWETFGDTEEIRRRNYREFVLGRLEDYEAFEKNYFSKLALGSREFLESLEARFNIFISRRRRGRPRKETVTSDEK
;
A
#
# COMPACT_ATOMS: atom_id res chain seq x y z
N MET A 1 -24.88 -1.13 1.30
CA MET A 1 -24.29 0.22 1.41
C MET A 1 -23.65 0.57 0.08
N PRO A 2 -23.82 1.81 -0.43
CA PRO A 2 -23.17 2.20 -1.66
C PRO A 2 -21.64 2.11 -1.50
N ARG A 3 -20.97 1.52 -2.48
CA ARG A 3 -19.51 1.37 -2.49
C ARG A 3 -18.88 2.72 -2.87
N THR A 4 -17.92 3.18 -2.09
CA THR A 4 -17.15 4.38 -2.42
C THR A 4 -16.38 4.14 -3.73
N ALA A 5 -16.48 5.08 -4.68
CA ALA A 5 -15.68 5.06 -5.88
C ALA A 5 -14.18 5.15 -5.51
N ARG A 6 -13.32 4.50 -6.31
CA ARG A 6 -11.86 4.63 -6.20
C ARG A 6 -11.39 5.72 -7.12
N ILE A 7 -10.34 6.43 -6.70
CA ILE A 7 -9.61 7.34 -7.58
C ILE A 7 -8.60 6.47 -8.33
N LEU A 8 -8.81 6.25 -9.61
CA LEU A 8 -7.98 5.40 -10.45
C LEU A 8 -7.66 6.11 -11.78
N PRO A 9 -6.82 7.16 -11.77
CA PRO A 9 -6.26 7.67 -13.01
C PRO A 9 -5.50 6.56 -13.76
N GLU A 10 -5.30 6.72 -15.05
CA GLU A 10 -4.52 5.77 -15.85
C GLU A 10 -3.07 5.70 -15.37
N GLU A 11 -2.50 6.86 -15.06
CA GLU A 11 -1.16 6.98 -14.51
C GLU A 11 -1.23 7.53 -13.09
N GLY A 12 -0.44 6.95 -12.20
CA GLY A 12 -0.33 7.41 -10.83
C GLY A 12 0.42 6.43 -9.94
N ILE A 13 0.84 6.92 -8.79
CA ILE A 13 1.45 6.10 -7.75
C ILE A 13 0.37 5.70 -6.76
N PHE A 14 0.26 4.41 -6.54
CA PHE A 14 -0.79 3.84 -5.68
C PHE A 14 -0.20 2.99 -4.57
N HIS A 15 -0.61 3.26 -3.35
CA HIS A 15 -0.54 2.27 -2.30
C HIS A 15 -1.76 1.36 -2.39
N VAL A 16 -1.53 0.09 -2.57
CA VAL A 16 -2.56 -0.94 -2.70
C VAL A 16 -2.52 -1.86 -1.50
N LEU A 17 -3.69 -2.12 -0.93
CA LEU A 17 -3.87 -3.07 0.18
C LEU A 17 -4.89 -4.14 -0.23
N THR A 18 -4.49 -5.40 -0.09
CA THR A 18 -5.38 -6.57 -0.21
C THR A 18 -5.29 -7.41 1.05
N ARG A 19 -6.43 -7.85 1.60
CA ARG A 19 -6.49 -8.62 2.85
C ARG A 19 -7.29 -9.90 2.67
N GLY A 20 -6.87 -10.97 3.35
CA GLY A 20 -7.60 -12.23 3.42
C GLY A 20 -8.99 -12.07 4.03
N ASN A 21 -9.95 -12.87 3.57
CA ASN A 21 -11.31 -12.86 4.08
C ASN A 21 -11.32 -13.14 5.58
N ASN A 22 -12.12 -12.38 6.32
CA ASN A 22 -12.21 -12.46 7.78
C ASN A 22 -10.83 -12.35 8.50
N ARG A 23 -9.88 -11.62 7.89
CA ARG A 23 -8.49 -11.44 8.36
C ARG A 23 -7.70 -12.76 8.48
N LYS A 24 -8.15 -13.83 7.82
CA LYS A 24 -7.44 -15.11 7.80
C LYS A 24 -6.09 -14.97 7.10
N GLU A 25 -5.16 -15.77 7.50
CA GLU A 25 -3.86 -15.90 6.84
C GLU A 25 -4.03 -16.35 5.38
N VAL A 26 -3.25 -15.73 4.52
CA VAL A 26 -3.18 -16.02 3.09
C VAL A 26 -1.81 -16.54 2.69
N PHE A 27 -0.85 -16.48 3.62
CA PHE A 27 0.48 -17.06 3.49
C PHE A 27 0.75 -17.90 4.74
N HIS A 28 0.98 -19.20 4.60
CA HIS A 28 1.23 -20.14 5.69
C HIS A 28 2.69 -20.60 5.75
N GLU A 29 3.36 -20.63 4.61
CA GLU A 29 4.73 -21.08 4.50
C GLU A 29 5.53 -20.26 3.45
N ALA A 30 6.84 -20.38 3.45
CA ALA A 30 7.74 -19.63 2.56
C ALA A 30 7.34 -19.74 1.08
N SER A 31 6.93 -20.92 0.63
CA SER A 31 6.53 -21.17 -0.75
C SER A 31 5.29 -20.35 -1.20
N ASP A 32 4.43 -19.93 -0.27
CA ASP A 32 3.28 -19.08 -0.57
C ASP A 32 3.71 -17.65 -0.91
N PHE A 33 4.62 -17.09 -0.10
CA PHE A 33 5.20 -15.76 -0.34
C PHE A 33 5.97 -15.74 -1.66
N GLU A 34 6.82 -16.74 -1.89
CA GLU A 34 7.59 -16.87 -3.13
C GLU A 34 6.68 -16.98 -4.35
N THR A 35 5.62 -17.79 -4.26
CA THR A 35 4.62 -17.92 -5.33
C THR A 35 3.93 -16.59 -5.62
N TYR A 36 3.58 -15.81 -4.59
CA TYR A 36 2.98 -14.50 -4.78
C TYR A 36 3.94 -13.56 -5.52
N LEU A 37 5.21 -13.51 -5.10
CA LEU A 37 6.24 -12.71 -5.76
C LEU A 37 6.48 -13.16 -7.22
N HIS A 38 6.52 -14.45 -7.49
CA HIS A 38 6.63 -14.99 -8.86
C HIS A 38 5.43 -14.60 -9.73
N ILE A 39 4.21 -14.65 -9.19
CA ILE A 39 3.00 -14.19 -9.89
C ILE A 39 3.13 -12.69 -10.19
N LEU A 40 3.59 -11.89 -9.24
CA LEU A 40 3.75 -10.45 -9.39
C LEU A 40 4.77 -10.11 -10.50
N VAL A 41 5.92 -10.78 -10.55
CA VAL A 41 6.90 -10.65 -11.65
C VAL A 41 6.28 -10.97 -13.01
N ARG A 42 5.50 -12.07 -13.12
CA ARG A 42 4.85 -12.46 -14.36
C ARG A 42 3.82 -11.44 -14.83
N ILE A 43 3.11 -10.82 -13.89
CA ILE A 43 2.12 -9.79 -14.20
C ILE A 43 2.81 -8.50 -14.60
N GLN A 44 3.90 -8.11 -13.93
CA GLN A 44 4.69 -6.93 -14.27
C GLN A 44 5.24 -6.98 -15.71
N ARG A 45 5.67 -8.16 -16.17
CA ARG A 45 6.13 -8.36 -17.56
C ARG A 45 5.02 -8.17 -18.61
N ARG A 46 3.76 -8.37 -18.23
CA ARG A 46 2.58 -8.26 -19.15
C ARG A 46 1.87 -6.92 -19.05
N HIS A 47 1.88 -6.34 -17.87
CA HIS A 47 1.27 -5.07 -17.57
C HIS A 47 2.40 -4.17 -17.04
N SER A 48 2.90 -3.31 -17.91
CA SER A 48 4.01 -2.42 -17.55
C SER A 48 3.61 -1.53 -16.36
N PHE A 49 4.22 -1.77 -15.20
CA PHE A 49 4.12 -0.93 -14.01
C PHE A 49 5.44 -0.99 -13.23
N LYS A 50 5.74 0.04 -12.47
CA LYS A 50 6.89 0.04 -11.57
C LYS A 50 6.42 -0.35 -10.17
N LEU A 51 7.09 -1.29 -9.52
CA LEU A 51 6.89 -1.59 -8.11
C LEU A 51 8.04 -0.95 -7.32
N TYR A 52 7.72 -0.05 -6.43
CA TYR A 52 8.70 0.63 -5.60
C TYR A 52 8.90 -0.05 -4.26
N HIS A 53 7.82 -0.31 -3.56
CA HIS A 53 7.87 -0.95 -2.24
C HIS A 53 6.79 -2.00 -2.10
N TYR A 54 7.05 -3.00 -1.25
CA TYR A 54 6.04 -3.99 -0.86
C TYR A 54 6.31 -4.53 0.54
N CYS A 55 5.26 -5.06 1.15
CA CYS A 55 5.33 -5.92 2.32
C CYS A 55 4.22 -6.96 2.25
N LEU A 56 4.61 -8.24 2.30
CA LEU A 56 3.68 -9.37 2.34
C LEU A 56 3.54 -9.81 3.80
N MET A 57 2.47 -9.42 4.46
CA MET A 57 2.13 -9.86 5.82
C MET A 57 1.37 -11.19 5.75
N THR A 58 1.31 -11.96 6.82
CA THR A 58 0.65 -13.29 6.82
C THR A 58 -0.77 -13.26 6.29
N ASN A 59 -1.53 -12.18 6.53
CA ASN A 59 -2.95 -12.08 6.18
C ASN A 59 -3.30 -10.92 5.23
N HIS A 60 -2.33 -10.13 4.81
CA HIS A 60 -2.55 -9.01 3.88
C HIS A 60 -1.27 -8.62 3.14
N VAL A 61 -1.44 -7.85 2.08
CA VAL A 61 -0.37 -7.41 1.19
C VAL A 61 -0.44 -5.91 1.00
N HIS A 62 0.71 -5.24 1.14
CA HIS A 62 0.93 -3.85 0.74
C HIS A 62 1.81 -3.80 -0.50
N LEU A 63 1.40 -3.02 -1.50
CA LEU A 63 2.19 -2.72 -2.70
C LEU A 63 2.18 -1.21 -2.92
N LEU A 64 3.34 -0.61 -3.16
CA LEU A 64 3.46 0.77 -3.62
C LEU A 64 3.98 0.74 -5.06
N LEU A 65 3.10 1.02 -6.00
CA LEU A 65 3.38 0.86 -7.43
C LEU A 65 2.92 2.07 -8.24
N GLU A 66 3.59 2.30 -9.36
CA GLU A 66 3.23 3.31 -10.36
C GLU A 66 2.69 2.62 -11.62
N THR A 67 1.49 3.01 -12.03
CA THR A 67 0.91 2.57 -13.30
C THR A 67 1.38 3.45 -14.45
N THR A 68 1.46 2.87 -15.64
CA THR A 68 1.79 3.56 -16.90
C THR A 68 0.60 3.54 -17.83
N LEU A 69 0.57 4.44 -18.80
CA LEU A 69 -0.48 4.54 -19.83
C LEU A 69 -0.82 3.17 -20.44
N GLY A 70 -2.11 2.90 -20.59
CA GLY A 70 -2.62 1.65 -21.16
C GLY A 70 -2.68 0.47 -20.19
N HIS A 71 -2.22 0.63 -18.93
CA HIS A 71 -2.20 -0.45 -17.93
C HIS A 71 -2.92 -0.05 -16.64
N SER A 72 -4.20 -0.35 -16.58
CA SER A 72 -5.05 0.04 -15.45
C SER A 72 -4.73 -0.78 -14.18
N LEU A 73 -4.65 -0.09 -13.04
CA LEU A 73 -4.48 -0.72 -11.72
C LEU A 73 -5.52 -1.82 -11.47
N SER A 74 -6.76 -1.60 -11.92
CA SER A 74 -7.83 -2.59 -11.75
C SER A 74 -7.55 -3.90 -12.47
N GLN A 75 -6.98 -3.85 -13.68
CA GLN A 75 -6.61 -5.05 -14.45
C GLN A 75 -5.43 -5.78 -13.81
N ILE A 76 -4.40 -5.04 -13.39
CA ILE A 76 -3.23 -5.58 -12.67
C ILE A 76 -3.70 -6.33 -11.42
N MET A 77 -4.45 -5.66 -10.56
CA MET A 77 -4.90 -6.23 -9.28
C MET A 77 -5.92 -7.35 -9.44
N LYS A 78 -6.81 -7.28 -10.43
CA LYS A 78 -7.72 -8.38 -10.77
C LYS A 78 -6.94 -9.64 -11.12
N LYS A 79 -5.92 -9.51 -11.99
CA LYS A 79 -5.11 -10.63 -12.43
C LYS A 79 -4.29 -11.22 -11.29
N LEU A 80 -3.63 -10.38 -10.49
CA LEU A 80 -2.82 -10.78 -9.35
C LEU A 80 -3.65 -11.54 -8.30
N ASN A 81 -4.73 -10.92 -7.85
CA ASN A 81 -5.57 -11.48 -6.80
C ASN A 81 -6.27 -12.78 -7.24
N LEU A 82 -6.72 -12.86 -8.50
CA LEU A 82 -7.33 -14.07 -9.03
C LEU A 82 -6.32 -15.21 -9.13
N THR A 83 -5.13 -14.93 -9.69
CA THR A 83 -4.11 -15.97 -9.90
C THR A 83 -3.63 -16.55 -8.57
N TYR A 84 -3.40 -15.70 -7.57
CA TYR A 84 -3.00 -16.17 -6.25
C TYR A 84 -4.13 -16.93 -5.53
N ALA A 85 -5.37 -16.45 -5.61
CA ALA A 85 -6.51 -17.15 -5.03
C ALA A 85 -6.71 -18.56 -5.64
N LEU A 86 -6.49 -18.72 -6.95
CA LEU A 86 -6.54 -20.03 -7.62
C LEU A 86 -5.41 -20.96 -7.15
N TYR A 87 -4.18 -20.45 -7.00
CA TYR A 87 -3.07 -21.18 -6.42
C TYR A 87 -3.42 -21.67 -5.01
N TYR A 88 -3.85 -20.75 -4.14
CA TYR A 88 -4.20 -21.06 -2.75
C TYR A 88 -5.33 -22.08 -2.67
N LYS A 89 -6.40 -21.92 -3.48
CA LYS A 89 -7.50 -22.85 -3.57
C LYS A 89 -7.02 -24.25 -3.95
N LYS A 90 -6.15 -24.38 -4.95
CA LYS A 90 -5.58 -25.66 -5.39
C LYS A 90 -4.73 -26.31 -4.31
N LYS A 91 -3.91 -25.52 -3.60
CA LYS A 91 -2.98 -26.03 -2.58
C LYS A 91 -3.68 -26.44 -1.29
N TYR A 92 -4.64 -25.62 -0.81
CA TYR A 92 -5.25 -25.78 0.51
C TYR A 92 -6.72 -26.22 0.49
N GLY A 93 -7.28 -26.52 -0.67
CA GLY A 93 -8.69 -26.93 -0.78
C GLY A 93 -9.69 -25.84 -0.39
N HIS A 94 -9.30 -24.55 -0.39
CA HIS A 94 -10.14 -23.45 0.09
C HIS A 94 -11.41 -23.29 -0.74
N VAL A 95 -12.56 -23.14 -0.05
CA VAL A 95 -13.88 -22.88 -0.64
C VAL A 95 -14.40 -21.54 -0.17
N GLY A 96 -15.07 -20.80 -1.05
CA GLY A 96 -15.67 -19.50 -0.76
C GLY A 96 -14.80 -18.30 -1.10
N HIS A 97 -15.10 -17.17 -0.45
CA HIS A 97 -14.38 -15.91 -0.68
C HIS A 97 -12.98 -15.95 -0.07
N PHE A 98 -11.96 -15.76 -0.90
CA PHE A 98 -10.56 -15.76 -0.46
C PHE A 98 -10.13 -14.37 0.04
N TRP A 99 -10.39 -13.31 -0.72
CA TRP A 99 -10.13 -11.94 -0.32
C TRP A 99 -11.31 -11.31 0.38
N GLN A 100 -11.07 -10.52 1.42
CA GLN A 100 -12.11 -9.89 2.25
C GLN A 100 -13.05 -8.98 1.43
N ASP A 101 -12.48 -8.21 0.48
CA ASP A 101 -13.19 -7.28 -0.41
C ASP A 101 -12.32 -7.05 -1.66
N ARG A 102 -12.75 -6.14 -2.52
CA ARG A 102 -11.86 -5.60 -3.53
C ARG A 102 -10.63 -4.98 -2.85
N PHE A 103 -9.49 -4.98 -3.54
CA PHE A 103 -8.33 -4.25 -3.05
C PHE A 103 -8.68 -2.79 -2.70
N LYS A 104 -8.05 -2.24 -1.68
CA LYS A 104 -8.07 -0.79 -1.40
C LYS A 104 -6.94 -0.16 -2.18
N SER A 105 -7.14 1.06 -2.66
CA SER A 105 -6.10 1.86 -3.31
C SER A 105 -6.16 3.28 -2.80
N PHE A 106 -4.99 3.86 -2.60
CA PHE A 106 -4.78 5.23 -2.17
C PHE A 106 -3.83 5.84 -3.19
N LEU A 107 -4.24 6.92 -3.84
CA LEU A 107 -3.36 7.67 -4.72
C LEU A 107 -2.35 8.44 -3.86
N VAL A 108 -1.06 8.36 -4.21
CA VAL A 108 0.03 8.94 -3.43
C VAL A 108 0.75 9.98 -4.29
N GLU A 109 0.94 11.19 -3.74
CA GLU A 109 1.74 12.23 -4.37
C GLU A 109 3.22 11.84 -4.40
N LYS A 110 3.90 12.23 -5.50
CA LYS A 110 5.32 11.90 -5.73
C LYS A 110 6.23 12.91 -5.02
N ASP A 111 6.23 12.89 -3.71
CA ASP A 111 7.04 13.73 -2.85
C ASP A 111 7.32 13.06 -1.49
N ILE A 112 7.46 13.83 -0.42
CA ILE A 112 7.66 13.33 0.95
C ILE A 112 6.57 12.33 1.38
N TYR A 113 5.36 12.41 0.83
CA TYR A 113 4.28 11.47 1.14
C TYR A 113 4.54 10.09 0.55
N LEU A 114 5.25 10.01 -0.59
CA LEU A 114 5.72 8.75 -1.15
C LEU A 114 6.68 8.04 -0.21
N LEU A 115 7.64 8.78 0.36
CA LEU A 115 8.61 8.25 1.31
C LEU A 115 7.95 7.85 2.64
N ALA A 116 7.01 8.65 3.14
CA ALA A 116 6.26 8.32 4.35
C ALA A 116 5.43 7.04 4.16
N CYS A 117 4.81 6.87 2.99
CA CYS A 117 4.07 5.66 2.63
C CYS A 117 5.00 4.44 2.50
N ALA A 118 6.19 4.60 1.92
CA ALA A 118 7.21 3.56 1.83
C ALA A 118 7.64 3.07 3.23
N ALA A 119 8.00 4.00 4.12
CA ALA A 119 8.37 3.68 5.49
C ALA A 119 7.22 2.97 6.24
N TYR A 120 5.98 3.46 6.11
CA TYR A 120 4.81 2.80 6.68
C TYR A 120 4.69 1.34 6.21
N ILE A 121 4.85 1.07 4.91
CA ILE A 121 4.75 -0.28 4.34
C ILE A 121 5.84 -1.18 4.92
N GLU A 122 7.08 -0.70 4.99
CA GLU A 122 8.23 -1.50 5.40
C GLU A 122 8.33 -1.71 6.93
N LEU A 123 7.69 -0.86 7.72
CA LEU A 123 7.60 -1.00 9.18
C LEU A 123 6.46 -1.92 9.64
N ASN A 124 5.57 -2.36 8.76
CA ASN A 124 4.45 -3.25 9.14
C ASN A 124 4.87 -4.49 9.94
N PRO A 125 5.94 -5.23 9.58
CA PRO A 125 6.36 -6.41 10.34
C PRO A 125 6.83 -6.07 11.76
N VAL A 126 7.51 -4.93 11.95
CA VAL A 126 7.96 -4.46 13.25
C VAL A 126 6.77 -4.08 14.13
N LYS A 127 5.82 -3.32 13.60
CA LYS A 127 4.59 -2.92 14.31
C LYS A 127 3.66 -4.09 14.61
N ALA A 128 3.73 -5.17 13.82
CA ALA A 128 3.02 -6.42 14.09
C ALA A 128 3.77 -7.34 15.08
N GLY A 129 4.95 -6.95 15.59
CA GLY A 129 5.75 -7.76 16.50
C GLY A 129 6.35 -9.02 15.87
N MET A 130 6.43 -9.07 14.52
CA MET A 130 7.00 -10.22 13.80
C MET A 130 8.53 -10.20 13.78
N THR A 131 9.14 -9.03 13.93
CA THR A 131 10.57 -8.80 13.95
C THR A 131 10.88 -7.48 14.66
N GLU A 132 12.07 -7.35 15.23
CA GLU A 132 12.54 -6.10 15.83
C GLU A 132 13.15 -5.15 14.80
N ASP A 133 13.76 -5.68 13.75
CA ASP A 133 14.38 -4.93 12.66
C ASP A 133 13.70 -5.29 11.33
N PRO A 134 13.22 -4.30 10.55
CA PRO A 134 12.58 -4.57 9.26
C PRO A 134 13.51 -5.28 8.26
N ALA A 135 14.84 -5.21 8.43
CA ALA A 135 15.80 -5.95 7.61
C ALA A 135 15.74 -7.46 7.80
N GLN A 136 15.26 -7.93 8.95
CA GLN A 136 15.10 -9.36 9.26
C GLN A 136 13.86 -9.97 8.62
N TYR A 137 12.92 -9.14 8.13
CA TYR A 137 11.71 -9.64 7.49
C TYR A 137 11.94 -9.88 6.00
N PRO A 138 11.96 -11.13 5.52
CA PRO A 138 12.40 -11.45 4.16
C PRO A 138 11.40 -11.08 3.07
N TYR A 139 10.13 -10.85 3.42
CA TYR A 139 9.04 -10.60 2.47
C TYR A 139 8.64 -9.13 2.40
N SER A 140 9.62 -8.25 2.52
CA SER A 140 9.53 -6.80 2.41
C SER A 140 10.59 -6.27 1.44
N SER A 141 10.32 -5.11 0.86
CA SER A 141 11.28 -4.38 0.03
C SER A 141 12.40 -3.70 0.82
N PHE A 142 12.31 -3.62 2.14
CA PHE A 142 13.27 -2.88 2.97
C PHE A 142 14.72 -3.28 2.70
N SER A 143 15.02 -4.59 2.66
CA SER A 143 16.38 -5.09 2.43
C SER A 143 16.95 -4.76 1.05
N PHE A 144 16.11 -4.49 0.04
CA PHE A 144 16.56 -3.99 -1.27
C PHE A 144 17.17 -2.59 -1.14
N TYR A 145 16.53 -1.71 -0.38
CA TYR A 145 16.99 -0.35 -0.17
C TYR A 145 18.12 -0.26 0.89
N ALA A 146 17.96 -0.94 2.02
CA ALA A 146 18.87 -0.80 3.16
C ALA A 146 20.09 -1.74 3.13
N SER A 147 20.06 -2.88 2.37
CA SER A 147 21.06 -3.94 2.50
C SER A 147 21.53 -4.54 1.17
N GLN A 148 21.40 -3.84 0.06
CA GLN A 148 21.84 -4.29 -1.29
C GLN A 148 21.28 -5.65 -1.76
N ARG A 149 20.18 -6.13 -1.19
CA ARG A 149 19.57 -7.35 -1.68
C ARG A 149 19.01 -7.14 -3.09
N PRO A 150 19.52 -7.81 -4.12
CA PRO A 150 19.08 -7.59 -5.49
C PRO A 150 17.62 -8.01 -5.67
N SER A 151 16.90 -7.30 -6.53
CA SER A 151 15.51 -7.65 -6.89
C SER A 151 15.26 -7.37 -8.37
N ALA A 152 14.80 -8.39 -9.10
CA ALA A 152 14.34 -8.21 -10.47
C ALA A 152 12.93 -7.62 -10.57
N LEU A 153 12.24 -7.48 -9.44
CA LEU A 153 10.86 -7.00 -9.32
C LEU A 153 10.78 -5.50 -9.04
N LEU A 154 11.73 -4.99 -8.23
CA LEU A 154 11.67 -3.62 -7.73
C LEU A 154 12.31 -2.63 -8.71
N SER A 155 11.65 -1.50 -8.85
CA SER A 155 12.21 -0.28 -9.44
C SER A 155 12.65 0.65 -8.31
N LEU A 156 13.71 1.41 -8.50
CA LEU A 156 14.13 2.41 -7.51
C LEU A 156 13.03 3.45 -7.31
N ASN A 157 12.81 3.81 -6.04
CA ASN A 157 11.92 4.91 -5.67
C ASN A 157 12.40 6.19 -6.36
N PRO A 158 11.51 6.99 -6.97
CA PRO A 158 11.90 8.24 -7.65
C PRO A 158 12.67 9.25 -6.80
N LEU A 159 12.57 9.14 -5.48
CA LEU A 159 13.26 10.00 -4.53
C LEU A 159 14.51 9.33 -3.92
N TRP A 160 14.96 8.20 -4.47
CA TRP A 160 16.10 7.45 -3.93
C TRP A 160 17.38 8.27 -3.86
N GLU A 161 17.63 9.11 -4.88
CA GLU A 161 18.84 9.92 -4.96
C GLU A 161 18.88 11.03 -3.91
N THR A 162 17.74 11.43 -3.34
CA THR A 162 17.69 12.46 -2.30
C THR A 162 18.29 12.01 -0.97
N PHE A 163 18.53 10.71 -0.79
CA PHE A 163 19.14 10.17 0.42
C PHE A 163 20.67 10.33 0.48
N GLY A 164 21.32 10.77 -0.60
CA GLY A 164 22.76 11.06 -0.59
C GLY A 164 23.46 10.85 -1.93
N ASP A 165 24.73 11.23 -1.97
CA ASP A 165 25.53 11.24 -3.21
C ASP A 165 26.03 9.84 -3.60
N THR A 166 26.27 8.96 -2.61
CA THR A 166 26.75 7.61 -2.86
C THR A 166 25.70 6.57 -2.45
N GLU A 167 25.79 5.39 -3.05
CA GLU A 167 24.87 4.28 -2.75
C GLU A 167 24.93 3.88 -1.26
N GLU A 168 26.10 3.89 -0.67
CA GLU A 168 26.30 3.58 0.75
C GLU A 168 25.63 4.60 1.66
N ILE A 169 25.82 5.91 1.37
CA ILE A 169 25.16 6.99 2.10
C ILE A 169 23.65 6.89 1.98
N ARG A 170 23.14 6.66 0.75
CA ARG A 170 21.70 6.49 0.51
C ARG A 170 21.09 5.36 1.36
N ARG A 171 21.74 4.21 1.42
CA ARG A 171 21.27 3.05 2.19
C ARG A 171 21.22 3.32 3.68
N ARG A 172 22.28 3.92 4.22
CA ARG A 172 22.33 4.30 5.63
C ARG A 172 21.24 5.31 5.96
N ASN A 173 21.16 6.41 5.20
CA ASN A 173 20.19 7.48 5.45
C ASN A 173 18.75 7.01 5.24
N TYR A 174 18.50 6.13 4.26
CA TYR A 174 17.19 5.51 4.08
C TYR A 174 16.79 4.64 5.26
N ARG A 175 17.71 3.82 5.77
CA ARG A 175 17.48 3.00 6.95
C ARG A 175 17.13 3.88 8.15
N GLU A 176 17.91 4.92 8.42
CA GLU A 176 17.66 5.86 9.50
C GLU A 176 16.30 6.57 9.34
N PHE A 177 15.99 7.00 8.12
CA PHE A 177 14.68 7.60 7.80
C PHE A 177 13.52 6.66 8.12
N VAL A 178 13.58 5.40 7.68
CA VAL A 178 12.51 4.43 7.94
C VAL A 178 12.37 4.17 9.44
N LEU A 179 13.47 3.88 10.14
CA LEU A 179 13.44 3.59 11.58
C LEU A 179 12.93 4.79 12.39
N GLY A 180 13.31 6.01 12.02
CA GLY A 180 12.81 7.24 12.65
C GLY A 180 11.30 7.46 12.53
N ARG A 181 10.59 6.71 11.66
CA ARG A 181 9.12 6.79 11.52
C ARG A 181 8.36 5.84 12.44
N LEU A 182 9.04 5.05 13.25
CA LEU A 182 8.38 4.11 14.16
C LEU A 182 7.46 4.79 15.17
N GLU A 183 7.86 5.93 15.72
CA GLU A 183 7.08 6.68 16.70
C GLU A 183 5.79 7.26 16.09
N ASP A 184 5.86 7.73 14.85
CA ASP A 184 4.76 8.34 14.13
C ASP A 184 3.83 7.35 13.42
N TYR A 185 4.14 6.05 13.45
CA TYR A 185 3.46 5.03 12.65
C TYR A 185 1.94 5.01 12.86
N GLU A 186 1.48 5.00 14.11
CA GLU A 186 0.04 4.91 14.44
C GLU A 186 -0.72 6.18 14.05
N ALA A 187 -0.09 7.34 14.26
CA ALA A 187 -0.66 8.63 13.86
C ALA A 187 -0.78 8.71 12.33
N PHE A 188 0.26 8.27 11.61
CA PHE A 188 0.25 8.17 10.15
C PHE A 188 -0.85 7.22 9.69
N GLU A 189 -0.92 6.00 10.21
CA GLU A 189 -1.91 4.99 9.84
C GLU A 189 -3.33 5.51 10.00
N LYS A 190 -3.67 6.09 11.15
CA LYS A 190 -4.99 6.63 11.45
C LYS A 190 -5.40 7.75 10.48
N ASN A 191 -4.50 8.66 10.21
CA ASN A 191 -4.74 9.76 9.27
C ASN A 191 -4.86 9.25 7.83
N TYR A 192 -3.96 8.35 7.43
CA TYR A 192 -3.85 7.80 6.09
C TYR A 192 -5.10 7.04 5.66
N PHE A 193 -5.56 6.07 6.45
CA PHE A 193 -6.74 5.27 6.11
C PHE A 193 -8.07 6.02 6.21
N SER A 194 -8.07 7.25 6.72
CA SER A 194 -9.23 8.13 6.72
C SER A 194 -9.50 8.80 5.38
N LYS A 195 -8.54 8.79 4.46
CA LYS A 195 -8.57 9.48 3.16
C LYS A 195 -8.60 8.49 1.99
N LEU A 196 -8.78 8.99 0.77
CA LEU A 196 -8.69 8.23 -0.49
C LEU A 196 -7.37 8.47 -1.21
N ALA A 197 -6.63 9.51 -0.84
CA ALA A 197 -5.33 9.89 -1.39
C ALA A 197 -4.43 10.44 -0.29
N LEU A 198 -3.11 10.43 -0.53
CA LEU A 198 -2.07 10.97 0.33
C LEU A 198 -1.25 11.98 -0.45
N GLY A 199 -1.16 13.20 0.04
CA GLY A 199 -0.44 14.28 -0.61
C GLY A 199 -0.64 15.62 0.09
N SER A 200 -0.06 16.64 -0.51
CA SER A 200 -0.20 18.05 -0.12
C SER A 200 -1.67 18.49 -0.22
N ARG A 201 -1.98 19.62 0.38
CA ARG A 201 -3.31 20.20 0.30
C ARG A 201 -3.68 20.51 -1.16
N GLU A 202 -2.77 21.08 -1.90
CA GLU A 202 -2.91 21.45 -3.30
C GLU A 202 -3.16 20.22 -4.18
N PHE A 203 -2.44 19.14 -3.93
CA PHE A 203 -2.65 17.87 -4.61
C PHE A 203 -4.05 17.30 -4.34
N LEU A 204 -4.49 17.28 -3.07
CA LEU A 204 -5.79 16.75 -2.70
C LEU A 204 -6.93 17.59 -3.30
N GLU A 205 -6.84 18.92 -3.25
CA GLU A 205 -7.81 19.83 -3.87
C GLU A 205 -7.88 19.65 -5.39
N SER A 206 -6.74 19.44 -6.06
CA SER A 206 -6.69 19.16 -7.50
C SER A 206 -7.42 17.85 -7.87
N LEU A 207 -7.29 16.81 -7.05
CA LEU A 207 -7.98 15.54 -7.24
C LEU A 207 -9.49 15.68 -6.99
N GLU A 208 -9.91 16.43 -5.97
CA GLU A 208 -11.33 16.70 -5.69
C GLU A 208 -12.00 17.39 -6.88
N ALA A 209 -11.34 18.41 -7.42
CA ALA A 209 -11.81 19.12 -8.62
C ALA A 209 -11.85 18.22 -9.87
N ARG A 210 -10.78 17.45 -10.12
CA ARG A 210 -10.65 16.59 -11.32
C ARG A 210 -11.65 15.45 -11.35
N PHE A 211 -11.93 14.83 -10.21
CA PHE A 211 -12.77 13.63 -10.10
C PHE A 211 -14.16 13.90 -9.54
N ASN A 212 -14.46 15.14 -9.17
CA ASN A 212 -15.71 15.57 -8.53
C ASN A 212 -16.07 14.71 -7.31
N ILE A 213 -15.13 14.57 -6.39
CA ILE A 213 -15.24 13.71 -5.19
C ILE A 213 -14.72 14.44 -3.97
N PHE A 214 -15.12 13.95 -2.79
CA PHE A 214 -14.51 14.35 -1.51
C PHE A 214 -13.46 13.28 -1.11
N ILE A 215 -12.22 13.69 -0.91
CA ILE A 215 -11.11 12.78 -0.56
C ILE A 215 -11.20 12.32 0.88
N SER A 216 -11.64 13.20 1.80
CA SER A 216 -11.88 12.82 3.19
C SER A 216 -13.11 11.91 3.28
N ARG A 217 -12.96 10.72 3.85
CA ARG A 217 -14.11 9.83 4.08
C ARG A 217 -15.05 10.47 5.09
N ARG A 218 -16.29 10.69 4.71
CA ARG A 218 -17.33 11.12 5.66
C ARG A 218 -17.41 10.13 6.81
N ARG A 219 -17.42 10.60 8.07
CA ARG A 219 -17.66 9.75 9.24
C ARG A 219 -18.98 9.02 9.04
N ARG A 220 -18.97 7.71 9.25
CA ARG A 220 -20.20 6.92 9.24
C ARG A 220 -21.01 7.29 10.49
N GLY A 221 -22.26 7.70 10.30
CA GLY A 221 -23.19 7.98 11.40
C GLY A 221 -24.29 8.93 10.95
N ARG A 222 -25.38 8.92 11.69
CA ARG A 222 -26.44 9.91 11.53
C ARG A 222 -25.86 11.27 11.94
N PRO A 223 -26.06 12.36 11.16
CA PRO A 223 -25.69 13.70 11.60
C PRO A 223 -26.29 13.98 12.97
N ARG A 224 -25.48 14.49 13.90
CA ARG A 224 -26.03 14.97 15.17
C ARG A 224 -27.04 16.05 14.82
N LYS A 225 -28.30 15.95 15.37
CA LYS A 225 -29.27 17.02 15.33
C LYS A 225 -28.63 18.18 16.09
N GLU A 226 -28.50 19.31 15.46
CA GLU A 226 -28.21 20.55 16.16
C GLU A 226 -29.37 20.79 17.14
N THR A 227 -29.07 20.76 18.42
CA THR A 227 -29.99 21.23 19.45
C THR A 227 -30.04 22.74 19.32
N VAL A 228 -31.09 23.23 18.68
CA VAL A 228 -31.44 24.65 18.76
C VAL A 228 -31.78 24.90 20.22
N THR A 229 -30.88 25.51 20.96
CA THR A 229 -31.19 26.12 22.25
C THR A 229 -32.08 27.33 21.98
N SER A 230 -33.36 27.17 22.19
CA SER A 230 -34.31 28.27 22.28
C SER A 230 -34.08 28.96 23.64
N ASP A 231 -33.21 29.95 23.68
CA ASP A 231 -33.22 30.95 24.71
C ASP A 231 -34.17 32.06 24.25
N GLU A 232 -35.41 31.94 24.66
CA GLU A 232 -36.36 33.03 24.80
C GLU A 232 -37.17 32.82 26.06
N LYS A 233 -36.85 33.53 27.11
CA LYS A 233 -37.67 34.45 27.90
C LYS A 233 -36.98 34.81 29.20
#